data_12e81486c366e2fa0355202bd45a94ce
#
_entry.id   12e81486c366e2fa0355202bd45a94ce
#
_cell.length_a   1.000
_cell.length_b   1.000
_cell.length_c   1.000
_cell.angle_alpha   90.00
_cell.angle_beta   90.00
_cell.angle_gamma   90.00
#
_symmetry.space_group_name_H-M   'P 1'
#
loop_
_entity.id
_entity.type
_entity.pdbx_description
1 polymer ?
#
loop_
_entity_poly.entity_id
_entity_poly.type
_entity_poly.pdbx_seq_one_letter_code
_entity_poly.pdbx_strand_id
1 'polypeptide(L)' 'MKKDFYEILGITKSATPEEIKKAYRKKALKEHPDKGGDPEKFKEITYAYEVLSDREKREIYDKHGEEGVKQGGGGMSG' A
#
# COMPACT_ATOMS: atom_id res chain seq x y z
N MET A 1 -14.40 -0.36 9.38
CA MET A 1 -13.04 -0.15 9.83
C MET A 1 -12.07 -0.22 8.67
N LYS A 2 -11.14 0.69 8.64
CA LYS A 2 -10.15 0.68 7.58
C LYS A 2 -9.11 -0.39 7.84
N LYS A 3 -8.70 -1.06 6.78
CA LYS A 3 -7.64 -2.04 6.90
C LYS A 3 -6.30 -1.36 6.87
N ASP A 4 -5.36 -1.91 7.65
CA ASP A 4 -3.98 -1.48 7.62
C ASP A 4 -3.40 -1.82 6.25
N PHE A 5 -2.51 -0.96 5.75
CA PHE A 5 -1.86 -1.23 4.47
C PHE A 5 -1.11 -2.56 4.49
N TYR A 6 -0.52 -2.89 5.63
CA TYR A 6 0.16 -4.18 5.74
C TYR A 6 -0.83 -5.32 5.59
N GLU A 7 -2.01 -5.18 6.16
CA GLU A 7 -3.04 -6.19 6.02
C GLU A 7 -3.56 -6.28 4.59
N ILE A 8 -3.69 -5.15 3.93
CA ILE A 8 -4.16 -5.14 2.56
C ILE A 8 -3.24 -5.96 1.67
N LEU A 9 -1.94 -5.85 1.90
CA LEU A 9 -0.95 -6.62 1.14
C LEU A 9 -0.72 -8.01 1.73
N GLY A 10 -1.23 -8.27 2.93
CA GLY A 10 -1.03 -9.56 3.57
C GLY A 10 0.36 -9.78 4.10
N ILE A 11 0.97 -8.72 4.61
CA ILE A 11 2.34 -8.79 5.13
C ILE A 11 2.37 -8.24 6.54
N THR A 12 3.52 -8.37 7.20
CA THR A 12 3.69 -7.86 8.55
C THR A 12 4.39 -6.51 8.51
N LYS A 13 4.38 -5.84 9.65
CA LYS A 13 5.04 -4.53 9.75
C LYS A 13 6.54 -4.61 9.57
N SER A 14 7.10 -5.78 9.75
CA SER A 14 8.55 -5.96 9.59
C SER A 14 8.93 -6.44 8.20
N ALA A 15 7.99 -6.43 7.27
CA ALA A 15 8.27 -6.89 5.91
C ALA A 15 9.35 -6.04 5.26
N THR A 16 10.23 -6.68 4.51
CA THR A 16 11.26 -5.97 3.77
C THR A 16 10.67 -5.38 2.51
N PRO A 17 11.35 -4.41 1.88
CA PRO A 17 10.87 -3.86 0.62
C PRO A 17 10.63 -4.93 -0.45
N GLU A 18 11.47 -5.95 -0.46
CA GLU A 18 11.28 -7.04 -1.41
C GLU A 18 10.02 -7.83 -1.12
N GLU A 19 9.75 -8.05 0.17
CA GLU A 19 8.53 -8.76 0.55
C GLU A 19 7.30 -7.96 0.20
N ILE A 20 7.38 -6.66 0.38
CA ILE A 20 6.28 -5.79 0.04
C ILE A 20 6.00 -5.86 -1.47
N LYS A 21 7.06 -5.84 -2.26
CA LYS A 21 6.91 -5.91 -3.71
C LYS A 21 6.32 -7.24 -4.15
N LYS A 22 6.78 -8.33 -3.56
CA LYS A 22 6.24 -9.64 -3.88
C LYS A 22 4.77 -9.75 -3.53
N ALA A 23 4.42 -9.26 -2.35
CA ALA A 23 3.04 -9.31 -1.91
C ALA A 23 2.14 -8.50 -2.85
N TYR A 24 2.62 -7.33 -3.25
CA TYR A 24 1.87 -6.49 -4.17
C TYR A 24 1.63 -7.24 -5.49
N ARG A 25 2.66 -7.86 -6.03
CA ARG A 25 2.53 -8.56 -7.29
C ARG A 25 1.49 -9.68 -7.20
N LYS A 26 1.53 -10.43 -6.13
CA LYS A 26 0.56 -11.51 -5.94
C LYS A 26 -0.85 -10.98 -5.89
N LYS A 27 -1.06 -9.96 -5.07
CA LYS A 27 -2.40 -9.40 -4.92
C LYS A 27 -2.87 -8.73 -6.20
N ALA A 28 -1.98 -8.03 -6.87
CA ALA A 28 -2.32 -7.35 -8.10
C ALA A 28 -2.76 -8.33 -9.18
N LEU A 29 -2.07 -9.45 -9.29
CA LEU A 29 -2.44 -10.46 -10.27
C LEU A 29 -3.82 -11.02 -9.97
N LYS A 30 -4.11 -11.20 -8.69
CA LYS A 30 -5.38 -11.78 -8.29
C LYS A 30 -6.54 -10.82 -8.49
N GLU A 31 -6.31 -9.53 -8.20
CA GLU A 31 -7.39 -8.55 -8.23
C GLU A 31 -7.37 -7.67 -9.47
N HIS A 32 -6.58 -8.01 -10.45
CA HIS A 32 -6.50 -7.18 -11.65
C HIS A 32 -7.86 -7.16 -12.37
N PRO A 33 -8.35 -5.98 -12.73
CA PRO A 33 -9.67 -5.89 -13.36
C PRO A 33 -9.79 -6.70 -14.65
N ASP A 34 -8.71 -6.79 -15.41
CA ASP A 34 -8.73 -7.57 -16.65
C ASP A 34 -8.96 -9.04 -16.40
N LYS A 35 -8.67 -9.50 -15.19
CA LYS A 35 -8.85 -10.91 -14.84
C LYS A 35 -10.09 -11.13 -13.99
N GLY A 36 -10.97 -10.15 -13.97
CA GLY A 36 -12.19 -10.27 -13.20
C GLY A 36 -12.07 -9.87 -11.75
N GLY A 37 -10.96 -9.26 -11.37
CA GLY A 37 -10.78 -8.80 -10.01
C GLY A 37 -11.56 -7.52 -9.75
N ASP A 38 -11.58 -7.10 -8.48
CA ASP A 38 -12.31 -5.94 -8.05
C ASP A 38 -11.46 -4.68 -8.27
N PRO A 39 -11.89 -3.73 -9.10
CA PRO A 39 -11.10 -2.53 -9.34
C PRO A 39 -10.82 -1.73 -8.07
N GLU A 40 -11.75 -1.72 -7.14
CA GLU A 40 -11.54 -0.98 -5.90
C GLU A 40 -10.48 -1.63 -5.03
N LYS A 41 -10.49 -2.94 -4.96
CA LYS A 41 -9.45 -3.65 -4.23
C LYS A 41 -8.10 -3.44 -4.90
N PHE A 42 -8.07 -3.45 -6.22
CA PHE A 42 -6.85 -3.21 -6.94
C PHE A 42 -6.28 -1.84 -6.62
N LYS A 43 -7.15 -0.83 -6.52
CA LYS A 43 -6.71 0.51 -6.15
C LYS A 43 -6.13 0.53 -4.73
N GLU A 44 -6.79 -0.15 -3.81
CA GLU A 44 -6.29 -0.21 -2.43
C GLU A 44 -4.92 -0.87 -2.38
N ILE A 45 -4.78 -1.96 -3.10
CA ILE A 45 -3.51 -2.68 -3.14
C ILE A 45 -2.41 -1.80 -3.71
N THR A 46 -2.71 -1.09 -4.77
CA THR A 46 -1.74 -0.21 -5.40
C THR A 46 -1.34 0.93 -4.47
N TYR A 47 -2.32 1.52 -3.82
CA TYR A 47 -2.04 2.62 -2.90
C TYR A 47 -1.20 2.14 -1.72
N ALA A 48 -1.56 1.00 -1.15
CA ALA A 48 -0.79 0.44 -0.05
C ALA A 48 0.65 0.18 -0.47
N TYR A 49 0.83 -0.35 -1.67
CA TYR A 49 2.18 -0.60 -2.17
C TYR A 49 2.95 0.70 -2.34
N GLU A 50 2.31 1.73 -2.89
CA GLU A 50 2.99 3.01 -3.09
C GLU A 50 3.47 3.59 -1.77
N VAL A 51 2.65 3.50 -0.74
CA VAL A 51 3.03 4.02 0.56
C VAL A 51 4.14 3.18 1.19
N LEU A 52 3.96 1.88 1.18
CA LEU A 52 4.90 1.00 1.90
C LEU A 52 6.21 0.79 1.15
N SER A 53 6.22 1.02 -0.15
CA SER A 53 7.45 0.86 -0.91
C SER A 53 8.31 2.13 -0.89
N ASP A 54 7.73 3.27 -0.54
CA ASP A 54 8.47 4.51 -0.42
C ASP A 54 8.94 4.65 1.02
N ARG A 55 10.24 4.79 1.20
CA ARG A 55 10.80 4.83 2.54
C ARG A 55 10.22 5.96 3.37
N GLU A 56 10.11 7.14 2.80
CA GLU A 56 9.58 8.28 3.52
C GLU A 56 8.11 8.12 3.84
N LYS A 57 7.34 7.70 2.87
CA LYS A 57 5.91 7.51 3.09
C LYS A 57 5.66 6.40 4.10
N ARG A 58 6.46 5.34 4.03
CA ARG A 58 6.33 4.26 4.99
C ARG A 58 6.59 4.74 6.41
N GLU A 59 7.61 5.56 6.59
CA GLU A 59 7.91 6.10 7.90
C GLU A 59 6.77 6.97 8.40
N ILE A 60 6.24 7.82 7.54
CA ILE A 60 5.12 8.66 7.92
C ILE A 60 3.91 7.82 8.29
N TYR A 61 3.66 6.79 7.50
CA TYR A 61 2.54 5.90 7.76
C TYR A 61 2.71 5.19 9.11
N ASP A 62 3.91 4.72 9.39
CA ASP A 62 4.16 4.02 10.64
C ASP A 62 3.98 4.91 11.85
N LYS A 63 4.27 6.20 11.69
CA LYS A 63 4.17 7.13 12.81
C LYS A 63 2.80 7.76 12.92
N HIS A 64 2.20 8.12 11.80
CA HIS A 64 0.99 8.93 11.81
C HIS A 64 -0.20 8.29 11.11
N GLY A 65 0.00 7.12 10.52
CA GLY A 65 -1.09 6.45 9.84
C GLY A 65 -1.38 7.04 8.48
N GLU A 66 -2.49 6.59 7.90
CA GLU A 66 -2.85 6.99 6.55
C GLU A 66 -3.05 8.49 6.42
N GLU A 67 -3.58 9.11 7.45
CA GLU A 67 -3.82 10.54 7.40
C GLU A 67 -2.52 11.32 7.30
N GLY A 68 -1.49 10.87 7.98
CA GLY A 68 -0.20 11.52 7.90
C GLY A 68 0.37 11.47 6.50
N VAL A 69 0.19 10.35 5.83
CA VAL A 69 0.67 10.22 4.46
C VAL A 69 -0.08 11.18 3.54
N LYS A 70 -1.39 11.26 3.72
CA LYS A 70 -2.19 12.15 2.88
C LYS A 70 -1.82 13.61 3.09
N GLN A 71 -1.56 14.00 4.32
CA GLN A 71 -1.29 15.39 4.60
C GLN A 71 0.14 15.77 4.30
N GLY A 72 1.06 14.91 4.67
CA GLY A 72 2.47 15.27 4.57
C GLY A 72 3.10 14.86 3.30
N GLY A 73 3.06 13.59 3.01
CA GLY A 73 3.82 13.07 1.91
C GLY A 73 3.34 13.50 0.56
N GLY A 74 2.05 13.69 0.46
CA GLY A 74 1.53 13.96 -0.85
C GLY A 74 1.69 15.37 -1.31
N GLY A 75 1.90 16.25 -0.41
CA GLY A 75 1.90 17.64 -0.78
C GLY A 75 3.01 18.07 -1.64
N MET A 76 4.00 17.28 -1.75
CA MET A 76 5.14 17.73 -2.42
C MET A 76 5.03 17.78 -3.85
N SER A 77 4.19 17.06 -4.38
CA SER A 77 4.13 17.03 -5.81
C SER A 77 3.65 18.31 -6.37
N GLY A 78 3.18 19.16 -5.59
CA GLY A 78 2.69 20.42 -6.07
C GLY A 78 3.74 21.19 -6.78
#